data_362faaff4a81187811f053919b6b3bdf
#
_entry.id   362faaff4a81187811f053919b6b3bdf
#
_cell.length_a   1.000
_cell.length_b   1.000
_cell.length_c   1.000
_cell.angle_alpha   90.00
_cell.angle_beta   90.00
_cell.angle_gamma   90.00
#
_symmetry.space_group_name_H-M   'P 1'
#
loop_
_entity.id
_entity.type
_entity.pdbx_description
1 polymer ?
#
loop_
_entity_poly.entity_id
_entity_poly.type
_entity_poly.pdbx_seq_one_letter_code
_entity_poly.pdbx_strand_id
1 'polypeptide(L)'
;MFIERWMVGTAQERLCPPYKTIVASETMDVAVNQQNRIGVLEELLNERYSVRAFLPKPVPRETIEQVLKVAQRTASWCNSQPWQVVIASGEAKERFRKSIYAEAASGAKDDHDFAAPREYLGVYLERRRESGFQLYNTLGIPRGDKAAYAKQALENYNFFGAPHVAIIHTTEPLGTYGAIDCGAYVSNFMLAAQALGLGTIPQAALARHSGLIRRHFNLGDDRRVVCGISFGYADHAHKVNSYRTSRAALADVVTFIDV
;
A
#
# COMPACT_ATOMS: atom_id res chain seq x y z
N MET A 1 50.15 5.84 -11.04
CA MET A 1 50.13 5.78 -9.58
C MET A 1 49.80 7.19 -9.09
N PHE A 2 48.49 7.52 -9.04
CA PHE A 2 48.01 8.77 -8.48
C PHE A 2 46.89 8.42 -7.50
N ILE A 3 47.19 8.68 -6.22
CA ILE A 3 46.26 8.53 -5.09
C ILE A 3 45.59 9.89 -4.94
N GLU A 4 44.29 10.00 -5.30
CA GLU A 4 43.51 11.18 -5.00
C GLU A 4 43.01 11.14 -3.55
N ARG A 5 43.46 12.14 -2.83
CA ARG A 5 43.18 12.43 -1.43
C ARG A 5 41.74 13.01 -1.32
N TRP A 6 40.81 12.28 -0.74
CA TRP A 6 39.53 12.82 -0.33
C TRP A 6 39.74 13.77 0.84
N MET A 7 39.45 15.04 0.62
CA MET A 7 39.42 16.04 1.69
C MET A 7 38.13 15.85 2.49
N VAL A 8 38.28 15.49 3.78
CA VAL A 8 37.23 15.46 4.78
C VAL A 8 36.91 16.90 5.14
N GLY A 9 35.77 17.41 4.66
CA GLY A 9 35.21 18.67 5.11
C GLY A 9 34.66 18.51 6.53
N THR A 10 35.15 19.31 7.44
CA THR A 10 34.69 19.38 8.83
C THR A 10 33.22 19.76 8.89
N ALA A 11 32.38 18.81 9.31
CA ALA A 11 31.00 19.08 9.68
C ALA A 11 30.99 19.91 10.95
N GLN A 12 30.60 21.16 10.82
CA GLN A 12 30.36 22.06 11.93
C GLN A 12 29.12 21.60 12.70
N GLU A 13 29.31 21.36 13.99
CA GLU A 13 28.36 20.89 14.96
C GLU A 13 27.03 21.65 14.92
N ARG A 14 25.94 20.96 14.57
CA ARG A 14 24.61 21.35 15.03
C ARG A 14 24.27 20.44 16.22
N LEU A 15 24.62 20.93 17.38
CA LEU A 15 24.21 20.35 18.65
C LEU A 15 22.66 20.28 18.70
N CYS A 16 22.15 19.09 19.00
CA CYS A 16 20.75 18.93 19.38
C CYS A 16 20.43 19.90 20.54
N PRO A 17 19.28 20.57 20.52
CA PRO A 17 18.89 21.41 21.65
C PRO A 17 18.84 20.59 22.94
N PRO A 18 19.23 21.17 24.09
CA PRO A 18 19.28 20.44 25.36
C PRO A 18 17.90 19.92 25.74
N TYR A 19 17.84 18.66 26.16
CA TYR A 19 16.64 18.07 26.77
C TYR A 19 16.19 18.91 27.95
N LYS A 20 15.00 19.52 27.87
CA LYS A 20 14.37 20.15 29.02
C LYS A 20 14.03 19.11 30.06
N THR A 21 14.42 19.33 31.31
CA THR A 21 14.00 18.51 32.46
C THR A 21 12.48 18.68 32.63
N ILE A 22 11.73 17.59 32.43
CA ILE A 22 10.27 17.58 32.53
C ILE A 22 9.88 17.48 34.01
N VAL A 23 9.06 18.40 34.50
CA VAL A 23 8.54 18.43 35.90
C VAL A 23 7.37 17.43 36.01
N ALA A 24 7.07 16.92 37.20
CA ALA A 24 6.11 15.83 37.42
C ALA A 24 4.68 16.03 36.88
N SER A 25 4.18 17.28 36.78
CA SER A 25 2.90 17.59 36.15
C SER A 25 2.95 17.42 34.62
N GLU A 26 4.09 17.76 33.99
CA GLU A 26 4.32 17.55 32.55
C GLU A 26 4.41 16.06 32.20
N THR A 27 4.86 15.20 33.12
CA THR A 27 4.94 13.74 32.91
C THR A 27 3.58 13.09 32.86
N MET A 28 2.59 13.55 33.62
CA MET A 28 1.22 13.03 33.56
C MET A 28 0.52 13.43 32.27
N ASP A 29 0.64 14.68 31.84
CA ASP A 29 0.07 15.16 30.58
C ASP A 29 0.72 14.49 29.36
N VAL A 30 2.03 14.23 29.44
CA VAL A 30 2.77 13.47 28.40
C VAL A 30 2.29 12.01 28.34
N ALA A 31 2.06 11.34 29.48
CA ALA A 31 1.58 9.97 29.53
C ALA A 31 0.14 9.84 28.99
N VAL A 32 -0.77 10.75 29.36
CA VAL A 32 -2.13 10.81 28.83
C VAL A 32 -2.10 11.05 27.31
N ASN A 33 -1.24 11.94 26.83
CA ASN A 33 -1.10 12.19 25.39
C ASN A 33 -0.53 10.98 24.63
N GLN A 34 0.42 10.23 25.22
CA GLN A 34 0.94 9.00 24.64
C GLN A 34 -0.13 7.90 24.55
N GLN A 35 -0.95 7.72 25.61
CA GLN A 35 -2.06 6.77 25.59
C GLN A 35 -3.11 7.11 24.53
N ASN A 36 -3.41 8.38 24.36
CA ASN A 36 -4.32 8.83 23.29
C ASN A 36 -3.73 8.57 21.90
N ARG A 37 -2.43 8.75 21.72
CA ARG A 37 -1.76 8.53 20.41
C ARG A 37 -1.76 7.08 19.99
N ILE A 38 -1.45 6.15 20.91
CA ILE A 38 -1.50 4.72 20.60
C ILE A 38 -2.93 4.27 20.32
N GLY A 39 -3.92 4.75 21.08
CA GLY A 39 -5.33 4.45 20.84
C GLY A 39 -5.80 4.88 19.45
N VAL A 40 -5.45 6.09 19.00
CA VAL A 40 -5.77 6.57 17.64
C VAL A 40 -5.11 5.70 16.58
N LEU A 41 -3.85 5.30 16.77
CA LEU A 41 -3.16 4.43 15.81
C LEU A 41 -3.82 3.04 15.73
N GLU A 42 -4.18 2.45 16.87
CA GLU A 42 -4.89 1.17 16.95
C GLU A 42 -6.26 1.24 16.27
N GLU A 43 -7.02 2.31 16.49
CA GLU A 43 -8.31 2.56 15.83
C GLU A 43 -8.15 2.57 14.32
N LEU A 44 -7.25 3.39 13.78
CA LEU A 44 -6.99 3.47 12.34
C LEU A 44 -6.56 2.13 11.73
N LEU A 45 -5.71 1.37 12.43
CA LEU A 45 -5.27 0.06 11.98
C LEU A 45 -6.39 -0.98 11.97
N ASN A 46 -7.29 -0.94 12.96
CA ASN A 46 -8.42 -1.86 13.12
C ASN A 46 -9.54 -1.54 12.13
N GLU A 47 -9.81 -0.27 11.89
CA GLU A 47 -10.86 0.17 10.98
C GLU A 47 -10.49 -0.03 9.51
N ARG A 48 -9.20 0.16 9.16
CA ARG A 48 -8.72 0.05 7.80
C ARG A 48 -8.89 -1.37 7.26
N TYR A 49 -9.50 -1.49 6.11
CA TYR A 49 -9.63 -2.75 5.36
C TYR A 49 -9.43 -2.53 3.85
N SER A 50 -9.32 -3.61 3.09
CA SER A 50 -9.27 -3.55 1.62
C SER A 50 -10.67 -3.35 1.06
N VAL A 51 -10.98 -2.13 0.66
CA VAL A 51 -12.27 -1.73 0.08
C VAL A 51 -12.41 -2.31 -1.34
N ARG A 52 -13.54 -2.94 -1.65
CA ARG A 52 -13.81 -3.59 -2.95
C ARG A 52 -15.11 -3.12 -3.61
N ALA A 53 -15.67 -2.03 -3.12
CA ALA A 53 -16.71 -1.25 -3.77
C ALA A 53 -16.58 0.20 -3.32
N PHE A 54 -16.52 1.12 -4.27
CA PHE A 54 -16.33 2.53 -4.01
C PHE A 54 -17.50 3.34 -4.54
N LEU A 55 -17.81 4.45 -3.89
CA LEU A 55 -18.71 5.46 -4.43
C LEU A 55 -18.03 6.18 -5.61
N PRO A 56 -18.78 6.58 -6.64
CA PRO A 56 -18.20 7.26 -7.82
C PRO A 56 -17.76 8.71 -7.52
N LYS A 57 -17.95 9.17 -6.28
CA LYS A 57 -17.62 10.53 -5.83
C LYS A 57 -16.10 10.74 -5.87
N PRO A 58 -15.60 11.73 -6.62
CA PRO A 58 -14.17 12.04 -6.65
C PRO A 58 -13.70 12.61 -5.30
N VAL A 59 -12.45 12.31 -4.96
CA VAL A 59 -11.77 12.89 -3.80
C VAL A 59 -11.16 14.24 -4.21
N PRO A 60 -11.34 15.30 -3.42
CA PRO A 60 -10.70 16.58 -3.69
C PRO A 60 -9.18 16.47 -3.78
N ARG A 61 -8.57 17.24 -4.67
CA ARG A 61 -7.13 17.23 -4.90
C ARG A 61 -6.34 17.52 -3.63
N GLU A 62 -6.80 18.46 -2.82
CA GLU A 62 -6.19 18.85 -1.55
C GLU A 62 -6.16 17.69 -0.54
N THR A 63 -7.23 16.88 -0.51
CA THR A 63 -7.29 15.69 0.34
C THR A 63 -6.29 14.63 -0.13
N ILE A 64 -6.17 14.42 -1.45
CA ILE A 64 -5.17 13.49 -2.02
C ILE A 64 -3.76 13.98 -1.67
N GLU A 65 -3.48 15.27 -1.80
CA GLU A 65 -2.18 15.86 -1.46
C GLU A 65 -1.87 15.71 0.04
N GLN A 66 -2.87 15.81 0.91
CA GLN A 66 -2.70 15.59 2.34
C GLN A 66 -2.32 14.13 2.63
N VAL A 67 -2.97 13.14 1.99
CA VAL A 67 -2.56 11.73 2.07
C VAL A 67 -1.09 11.56 1.67
N LEU A 68 -0.71 12.13 0.52
CA LEU A 68 0.65 12.02 -0.02
C LEU A 68 1.69 12.69 0.90
N LYS A 69 1.38 13.85 1.47
CA LYS A 69 2.25 14.55 2.43
C LYS A 69 2.54 13.73 3.69
N VAL A 70 1.53 13.03 4.20
CA VAL A 70 1.69 12.15 5.36
C VAL A 70 2.49 10.90 4.95
N ALA A 71 2.15 10.25 3.85
CA ALA A 71 2.86 9.09 3.34
C ALA A 71 4.34 9.39 3.03
N GLN A 72 4.65 10.61 2.60
CA GLN A 72 6.04 11.04 2.34
C GLN A 72 6.94 11.03 3.59
N ARG A 73 6.36 10.90 4.80
CA ARG A 73 7.13 10.77 6.06
C ARG A 73 7.61 9.35 6.32
N THR A 74 7.39 8.44 5.40
CA THR A 74 7.89 7.06 5.47
C THR A 74 9.41 7.03 5.60
N ALA A 75 9.92 6.21 6.52
CA ALA A 75 11.34 5.92 6.61
C ALA A 75 11.78 5.02 5.45
N SER A 76 13.03 5.14 5.01
CA SER A 76 13.62 4.30 3.97
C SER A 76 15.09 4.04 4.25
N TRP A 77 15.67 2.98 3.69
CA TRP A 77 17.09 2.70 3.82
C TRP A 77 17.92 3.88 3.30
N CYS A 78 18.85 4.35 4.13
CA CYS A 78 19.70 5.52 3.85
C CYS A 78 18.94 6.76 3.43
N ASN A 79 17.66 6.88 3.83
CA ASN A 79 16.76 7.95 3.42
C ASN A 79 16.64 8.10 1.89
N SER A 80 16.73 7.00 1.16
CA SER A 80 16.72 7.00 -0.30
C SER A 80 15.36 7.39 -0.91
N GLN A 81 14.26 7.25 -0.15
CA GLN A 81 12.90 7.63 -0.55
C GLN A 81 12.55 7.13 -1.97
N PRO A 82 12.64 5.81 -2.22
CA PRO A 82 12.68 5.25 -3.58
C PRO A 82 11.34 5.25 -4.30
N TRP A 83 10.25 5.49 -3.56
CA TRP A 83 8.89 5.49 -4.11
C TRP A 83 8.68 6.67 -5.05
N GLN A 84 8.09 6.37 -6.19
CA GLN A 84 7.50 7.34 -7.08
C GLN A 84 6.05 6.94 -7.32
N VAL A 85 5.17 7.92 -7.48
CA VAL A 85 3.74 7.70 -7.48
C VAL A 85 3.09 8.41 -8.67
N VAL A 86 2.36 7.64 -9.48
CA VAL A 86 1.46 8.19 -10.49
C VAL A 86 0.05 8.12 -9.94
N ILE A 87 -0.66 9.24 -9.89
CA ILE A 87 -2.09 9.29 -9.57
C ILE A 87 -2.89 9.50 -10.85
N ALA A 88 -3.77 8.56 -11.17
CA ALA A 88 -4.71 8.70 -12.26
C ALA A 88 -6.14 8.90 -11.74
N SER A 89 -6.84 9.88 -12.31
CA SER A 89 -8.20 10.29 -11.96
C SER A 89 -8.99 10.63 -13.21
N GLY A 90 -10.31 10.65 -13.12
CA GLY A 90 -11.20 11.06 -14.23
C GLY A 90 -10.93 10.29 -15.51
N GLU A 91 -10.83 11.00 -16.64
CA GLU A 91 -10.61 10.38 -17.96
C GLU A 91 -9.26 9.65 -18.06
N ALA A 92 -8.21 10.14 -17.39
CA ALA A 92 -6.91 9.47 -17.40
C ALA A 92 -7.01 8.08 -16.73
N LYS A 93 -7.72 7.99 -15.58
CA LYS A 93 -8.02 6.71 -14.93
C LYS A 93 -8.86 5.81 -15.84
N GLU A 94 -9.86 6.34 -16.53
CA GLU A 94 -10.72 5.54 -17.42
C GLU A 94 -9.95 5.00 -18.64
N ARG A 95 -9.05 5.78 -19.24
CA ARG A 95 -8.16 5.28 -20.31
C ARG A 95 -7.28 4.15 -19.79
N PHE A 96 -6.67 4.31 -18.63
CA PHE A 96 -5.85 3.28 -18.03
C PHE A 96 -6.66 2.03 -17.68
N ARG A 97 -7.84 2.20 -17.06
CA ARG A 97 -8.75 1.09 -16.74
C ARG A 97 -9.10 0.25 -17.97
N LYS A 98 -9.49 0.90 -19.07
CA LYS A 98 -9.81 0.20 -20.33
C LYS A 98 -8.63 -0.61 -20.85
N SER A 99 -7.43 -0.03 -20.85
CA SER A 99 -6.22 -0.69 -21.35
C SER A 99 -5.83 -1.89 -20.50
N ILE A 100 -5.75 -1.73 -19.17
CA ILE A 100 -5.30 -2.79 -18.29
C ILE A 100 -6.36 -3.91 -18.12
N TYR A 101 -7.65 -3.56 -18.16
CA TYR A 101 -8.72 -4.54 -18.14
C TYR A 101 -8.71 -5.40 -19.41
N ALA A 102 -8.57 -4.78 -20.58
CA ALA A 102 -8.49 -5.51 -21.85
C ALA A 102 -7.30 -6.46 -21.90
N GLU A 103 -6.13 -6.02 -21.43
CA GLU A 103 -4.92 -6.86 -21.31
C GLU A 103 -5.15 -8.05 -20.40
N ALA A 104 -5.67 -7.82 -19.20
CA ALA A 104 -5.94 -8.89 -18.24
C ALA A 104 -7.03 -9.86 -18.74
N ALA A 105 -8.09 -9.36 -19.39
CA ALA A 105 -9.17 -10.18 -19.91
C ALA A 105 -8.76 -11.01 -21.14
N SER A 106 -7.73 -10.58 -21.89
CA SER A 106 -7.19 -11.34 -23.03
C SER A 106 -6.41 -12.60 -22.62
N GLY A 107 -6.11 -12.76 -21.32
CA GLY A 107 -5.24 -13.82 -20.83
C GLY A 107 -3.76 -13.58 -21.12
N ALA A 108 -3.38 -12.31 -21.33
CA ALA A 108 -1.98 -11.93 -21.54
C ALA A 108 -1.08 -12.47 -20.42
N LYS A 109 0.13 -12.88 -20.79
CA LYS A 109 1.12 -13.41 -19.85
C LYS A 109 1.54 -12.32 -18.87
N ASP A 110 1.69 -12.72 -17.61
CA ASP A 110 2.22 -11.85 -16.56
C ASP A 110 3.64 -11.38 -16.87
N ASP A 111 3.91 -10.10 -16.62
CA ASP A 111 5.22 -9.48 -16.81
C ASP A 111 5.67 -8.70 -15.56
N HIS A 112 5.59 -9.34 -14.40
CA HIS A 112 5.99 -8.77 -13.12
C HIS A 112 7.43 -8.24 -13.11
N ASP A 113 7.63 -7.05 -12.60
CA ASP A 113 8.97 -6.50 -12.35
C ASP A 113 9.65 -7.11 -11.12
N PHE A 114 8.85 -7.53 -10.13
CA PHE A 114 9.31 -8.26 -8.94
C PHE A 114 8.67 -9.65 -8.93
N ALA A 115 9.46 -10.67 -8.63
CA ALA A 115 8.99 -12.05 -8.64
C ALA A 115 7.76 -12.24 -7.72
N ALA A 116 6.69 -12.80 -8.27
CA ALA A 116 5.53 -13.19 -7.48
C ALA A 116 5.87 -14.40 -6.57
N PRO A 117 5.12 -14.63 -5.48
CA PRO A 117 5.28 -15.83 -4.67
C PRO A 117 5.12 -17.09 -5.54
N ARG A 118 6.12 -17.98 -5.52
CA ARG A 118 6.08 -19.25 -6.27
C ARG A 118 4.94 -20.14 -5.79
N GLU A 119 4.75 -20.23 -4.46
CA GLU A 119 3.75 -21.05 -3.81
C GLU A 119 3.44 -20.54 -2.40
N TYR A 120 2.34 -21.03 -1.85
CA TYR A 120 1.95 -20.80 -0.47
C TYR A 120 1.88 -22.16 0.25
N LEU A 121 2.62 -22.33 1.36
CA LEU A 121 2.70 -23.56 2.14
C LEU A 121 2.23 -23.30 3.59
N GLY A 122 1.79 -24.39 4.26
CA GLY A 122 1.41 -24.39 5.67
C GLY A 122 0.43 -23.25 6.00
N VAL A 123 0.67 -22.56 7.06
CA VAL A 123 -0.17 -21.47 7.58
C VAL A 123 -0.40 -20.33 6.57
N TYR A 124 0.54 -20.08 5.66
CA TYR A 124 0.36 -19.07 4.62
C TYR A 124 -0.70 -19.47 3.59
N LEU A 125 -0.78 -20.77 3.26
CA LEU A 125 -1.81 -21.30 2.38
C LEU A 125 -3.18 -21.25 3.07
N GLU A 126 -3.25 -21.58 4.35
CA GLU A 126 -4.48 -21.53 5.14
C GLU A 126 -5.03 -20.12 5.21
N ARG A 127 -4.21 -19.13 5.58
CA ARG A 127 -4.59 -17.69 5.61
C ARG A 127 -5.05 -17.18 4.24
N ARG A 128 -4.35 -17.57 3.18
CA ARG A 128 -4.74 -17.21 1.81
C ARG A 128 -6.10 -17.79 1.44
N ARG A 129 -6.37 -19.08 1.78
CA ARG A 129 -7.65 -19.74 1.54
C ARG A 129 -8.77 -19.12 2.35
N GLU A 130 -8.55 -18.87 3.63
CA GLU A 130 -9.50 -18.19 4.53
C GLU A 130 -9.94 -16.86 3.94
N SER A 131 -8.97 -15.97 3.61
CA SER A 131 -9.25 -14.66 3.03
C SER A 131 -10.03 -14.76 1.71
N GLY A 132 -9.68 -15.71 0.84
CA GLY A 132 -10.39 -15.95 -0.42
C GLY A 132 -11.82 -16.45 -0.20
N PHE A 133 -12.02 -17.38 0.73
CA PHE A 133 -13.35 -17.91 1.04
C PHE A 133 -14.25 -16.87 1.71
N GLN A 134 -13.72 -16.03 2.58
CA GLN A 134 -14.49 -14.90 3.16
C GLN A 134 -15.03 -13.99 2.05
N LEU A 135 -14.20 -13.61 1.08
CA LEU A 135 -14.62 -12.81 -0.06
C LEU A 135 -15.73 -13.50 -0.86
N TYR A 136 -15.52 -14.73 -1.26
CA TYR A 136 -16.47 -15.46 -2.10
C TYR A 136 -17.79 -15.74 -1.37
N ASN A 137 -17.75 -16.13 -0.11
CA ASN A 137 -18.94 -16.34 0.71
C ASN A 137 -19.74 -15.04 0.86
N THR A 138 -19.07 -13.91 1.11
CA THR A 138 -19.71 -12.59 1.22
C THR A 138 -20.42 -12.20 -0.09
N LEU A 139 -19.81 -12.54 -1.23
CA LEU A 139 -20.42 -12.29 -2.54
C LEU A 139 -21.50 -13.31 -2.93
N GLY A 140 -21.60 -14.44 -2.22
CA GLY A 140 -22.50 -15.54 -2.57
C GLY A 140 -21.98 -16.37 -3.75
N ILE A 141 -20.67 -16.40 -3.97
CA ILE A 141 -20.03 -17.19 -5.03
C ILE A 141 -19.80 -18.61 -4.50
N PRO A 142 -20.40 -19.64 -5.15
CA PRO A 142 -20.26 -21.04 -4.73
C PRO A 142 -18.81 -21.52 -4.83
N ARG A 143 -18.44 -22.47 -3.95
CA ARG A 143 -17.14 -23.13 -4.03
C ARG A 143 -17.00 -23.91 -5.34
N GLY A 144 -15.86 -23.70 -6.02
CA GLY A 144 -15.55 -24.34 -7.29
C GLY A 144 -16.07 -23.62 -8.54
N ASP A 145 -16.81 -22.53 -8.39
CA ASP A 145 -17.24 -21.69 -9.53
C ASP A 145 -16.06 -20.88 -10.08
N LYS A 146 -15.28 -21.53 -10.94
CA LYS A 146 -14.09 -20.93 -11.54
C LYS A 146 -14.40 -19.71 -12.40
N ALA A 147 -15.57 -19.68 -13.05
CA ALA A 147 -15.97 -18.56 -13.90
C ALA A 147 -16.26 -17.31 -13.05
N ALA A 148 -17.02 -17.48 -11.96
CA ALA A 148 -17.29 -16.39 -11.01
C ALA A 148 -15.98 -15.92 -10.31
N TYR A 149 -15.06 -16.84 -9.98
CA TYR A 149 -13.74 -16.46 -9.44
C TYR A 149 -12.93 -15.61 -10.43
N ALA A 150 -12.90 -16.03 -11.70
CA ALA A 150 -12.20 -15.26 -12.74
C ALA A 150 -12.82 -13.88 -12.94
N LYS A 151 -14.17 -13.80 -12.99
CA LYS A 151 -14.88 -12.53 -13.06
C LYS A 151 -14.55 -11.61 -11.88
N GLN A 152 -14.56 -12.17 -10.64
CA GLN A 152 -14.20 -11.40 -9.43
C GLN A 152 -12.73 -10.95 -9.45
N ALA A 153 -11.81 -11.77 -9.99
CA ALA A 153 -10.41 -11.39 -10.13
C ALA A 153 -10.23 -10.21 -11.08
N LEU A 154 -11.02 -10.13 -12.16
CA LEU A 154 -10.99 -9.01 -13.11
C LEU A 154 -11.43 -7.67 -12.50
N GLU A 155 -12.18 -7.68 -11.38
CA GLU A 155 -12.52 -6.45 -10.67
C GLU A 155 -11.31 -5.67 -10.15
N ASN A 156 -10.16 -6.33 -9.96
CA ASN A 156 -8.91 -5.62 -9.69
C ASN A 156 -8.57 -4.61 -10.79
N TYR A 157 -8.81 -4.96 -12.03
CA TYR A 157 -8.52 -4.12 -13.21
C TYR A 157 -9.64 -3.13 -13.53
N ASN A 158 -10.81 -3.28 -12.91
CA ASN A 158 -11.87 -2.29 -12.80
C ASN A 158 -11.65 -1.33 -11.62
N PHE A 159 -10.55 -1.51 -10.87
CA PHE A 159 -10.24 -0.72 -9.67
C PHE A 159 -11.36 -0.78 -8.62
N PHE A 160 -12.20 -1.82 -8.67
CA PHE A 160 -13.40 -1.97 -7.83
C PHE A 160 -14.34 -0.75 -7.87
N GLY A 161 -14.36 -0.02 -8.97
CA GLY A 161 -15.15 1.20 -9.14
C GLY A 161 -14.54 2.46 -8.52
N ALA A 162 -13.32 2.40 -7.99
CA ALA A 162 -12.69 3.56 -7.37
C ALA A 162 -12.52 4.73 -8.35
N PRO A 163 -12.74 5.98 -7.90
CA PRO A 163 -12.53 7.18 -8.71
C PRO A 163 -11.05 7.49 -8.99
N HIS A 164 -10.14 6.93 -8.21
CA HIS A 164 -8.70 7.16 -8.31
C HIS A 164 -7.90 5.88 -8.20
N VAL A 165 -6.76 5.84 -8.88
CA VAL A 165 -5.74 4.81 -8.73
C VAL A 165 -4.36 5.45 -8.63
N ALA A 166 -3.57 4.97 -7.66
CA ALA A 166 -2.15 5.28 -7.54
C ALA A 166 -1.35 4.08 -8.07
N ILE A 167 -0.30 4.35 -8.85
CA ILE A 167 0.71 3.36 -9.22
C ILE A 167 1.98 3.68 -8.47
N ILE A 168 2.45 2.72 -7.68
CA ILE A 168 3.68 2.84 -6.90
C ILE A 168 4.80 2.12 -7.66
N HIS A 169 5.85 2.84 -7.94
CA HIS A 169 7.02 2.30 -8.63
C HIS A 169 8.33 2.82 -8.04
N THR A 170 9.42 2.12 -8.32
CA THR A 170 10.78 2.48 -7.92
C THR A 170 11.72 2.39 -9.10
N THR A 171 13.00 2.64 -8.89
CA THR A 171 14.02 2.45 -9.92
C THR A 171 14.71 1.09 -9.77
N GLU A 172 15.09 0.50 -10.90
CA GLU A 172 15.69 -0.84 -10.99
C GLU A 172 16.92 -1.03 -10.10
N PRO A 173 17.90 -0.11 -10.05
CA PRO A 173 19.12 -0.30 -9.24
C PRO A 173 18.88 -0.46 -7.74
N LEU A 174 17.74 -0.01 -7.21
CA LEU A 174 17.42 -0.17 -5.79
C LEU A 174 16.84 -1.56 -5.45
N GLY A 175 16.48 -2.34 -6.45
CA GLY A 175 16.12 -3.75 -6.32
C GLY A 175 15.07 -4.04 -5.24
N THR A 176 15.29 -5.12 -4.50
CA THR A 176 14.37 -5.59 -3.45
C THR A 176 14.21 -4.59 -2.31
N TYR A 177 15.25 -3.90 -1.91
CA TYR A 177 15.15 -2.92 -0.81
C TYR A 177 14.32 -1.70 -1.20
N GLY A 178 14.41 -1.25 -2.45
CA GLY A 178 13.50 -0.23 -2.97
C GLY A 178 12.04 -0.67 -2.92
N ALA A 179 11.76 -1.94 -3.20
CA ALA A 179 10.40 -2.49 -3.10
C ALA A 179 9.91 -2.60 -1.63
N ILE A 180 10.79 -2.96 -0.69
CA ILE A 180 10.49 -3.00 0.76
C ILE A 180 10.10 -1.59 1.25
N ASP A 181 10.89 -0.58 0.94
CA ASP A 181 10.62 0.81 1.30
C ASP A 181 9.30 1.31 0.67
N CYS A 182 9.03 0.93 -0.59
CA CYS A 182 7.74 1.20 -1.23
C CYS A 182 6.58 0.52 -0.48
N GLY A 183 6.77 -0.69 0.05
CA GLY A 183 5.77 -1.38 0.88
C GLY A 183 5.45 -0.61 2.16
N ALA A 184 6.47 -0.04 2.82
CA ALA A 184 6.29 0.85 3.97
C ALA A 184 5.50 2.13 3.58
N TYR A 185 5.84 2.74 2.43
CA TYR A 185 5.09 3.88 1.89
C TYR A 185 3.62 3.55 1.63
N VAL A 186 3.33 2.39 1.04
CA VAL A 186 1.96 1.91 0.80
C VAL A 186 1.18 1.80 2.11
N SER A 187 1.79 1.28 3.17
CA SER A 187 1.16 1.19 4.50
C SER A 187 0.80 2.57 5.05
N ASN A 188 1.73 3.52 5.00
CA ASN A 188 1.49 4.89 5.46
C ASN A 188 0.46 5.64 4.59
N PHE A 189 0.46 5.41 3.27
CA PHE A 189 -0.58 5.93 2.37
C PHE A 189 -1.97 5.46 2.81
N MET A 190 -2.11 4.15 3.09
CA MET A 190 -3.40 3.58 3.50
C MET A 190 -3.88 4.11 4.85
N LEU A 191 -2.97 4.31 5.82
CA LEU A 191 -3.31 4.87 7.13
C LEU A 191 -3.69 6.35 7.02
N ALA A 192 -2.94 7.13 6.24
CA ALA A 192 -3.27 8.54 5.98
C ALA A 192 -4.64 8.68 5.30
N ALA A 193 -4.93 7.81 4.32
CA ALA A 193 -6.22 7.78 3.64
C ALA A 193 -7.34 7.44 4.63
N GLN A 194 -7.16 6.41 5.49
CA GLN A 194 -8.12 6.04 6.53
C GLN A 194 -8.39 7.21 7.49
N ALA A 195 -7.36 7.90 7.94
CA ALA A 195 -7.50 9.05 8.83
C ALA A 195 -8.28 10.23 8.20
N LEU A 196 -8.39 10.25 6.87
CA LEU A 196 -9.15 11.25 6.10
C LEU A 196 -10.49 10.69 5.59
N GLY A 197 -10.95 9.54 6.12
CA GLY A 197 -12.22 8.92 5.76
C GLY A 197 -12.24 8.29 4.37
N LEU A 198 -11.08 7.98 3.79
CA LEU A 198 -10.96 7.34 2.48
C LEU A 198 -10.70 5.84 2.61
N GLY A 199 -11.41 5.07 1.80
CA GLY A 199 -11.13 3.66 1.60
C GLY A 199 -9.99 3.43 0.62
N THR A 200 -9.24 2.35 0.81
CA THR A 200 -8.13 1.95 -0.05
C THR A 200 -8.11 0.44 -0.27
N ILE A 201 -7.50 0.02 -1.38
CA ILE A 201 -7.09 -1.37 -1.61
C ILE A 201 -5.75 -1.41 -2.33
N PRO A 202 -4.68 -1.95 -1.71
CA PRO A 202 -3.42 -2.21 -2.40
C PRO A 202 -3.56 -3.44 -3.29
N GLN A 203 -3.05 -3.35 -4.53
CA GLN A 203 -3.30 -4.32 -5.58
C GLN A 203 -1.99 -4.75 -6.25
N ALA A 204 -1.41 -5.87 -5.81
CA ALA A 204 -0.33 -6.53 -6.52
C ALA A 204 -0.79 -7.05 -7.90
N ALA A 205 -2.10 -7.26 -8.09
CA ALA A 205 -2.67 -7.68 -9.36
C ALA A 205 -2.32 -6.72 -10.51
N LEU A 206 -2.25 -5.41 -10.27
CA LEU A 206 -1.91 -4.45 -11.31
C LEU A 206 -0.46 -4.61 -11.79
N ALA A 207 0.47 -4.95 -10.89
CA ALA A 207 1.86 -5.19 -11.24
C ALA A 207 2.09 -6.44 -12.13
N ARG A 208 1.05 -7.26 -12.36
CA ARG A 208 1.12 -8.35 -13.35
C ARG A 208 1.26 -7.86 -14.79
N HIS A 209 1.01 -6.58 -15.03
CA HIS A 209 1.09 -5.94 -16.34
C HIS A 209 2.00 -4.72 -16.28
N SER A 210 3.21 -4.89 -15.71
CA SER A 210 4.18 -3.81 -15.50
C SER A 210 4.60 -3.12 -16.79
N GLY A 211 4.79 -3.86 -17.87
CA GLY A 211 5.13 -3.30 -19.17
C GLY A 211 4.03 -2.43 -19.77
N LEU A 212 2.75 -2.86 -19.63
CA LEU A 212 1.62 -2.02 -20.01
C LEU A 212 1.59 -0.72 -19.21
N ILE A 213 1.80 -0.82 -17.90
CA ILE A 213 1.80 0.35 -16.99
C ILE A 213 2.90 1.33 -17.40
N ARG A 214 4.14 0.86 -17.64
CA ARG A 214 5.23 1.72 -18.11
C ARG A 214 4.88 2.44 -19.42
N ARG A 215 4.39 1.71 -20.41
CA ARG A 215 3.98 2.30 -21.69
C ARG A 215 2.83 3.31 -21.54
N HIS A 216 1.82 2.95 -20.72
CA HIS A 216 0.63 3.80 -20.57
C HIS A 216 0.94 5.14 -19.89
N PHE A 217 1.82 5.14 -18.90
CA PHE A 217 2.20 6.35 -18.14
C PHE A 217 3.52 6.95 -18.59
N ASN A 218 4.08 6.46 -19.69
CA ASN A 218 5.38 6.92 -20.23
C ASN A 218 6.48 6.92 -19.16
N LEU A 219 6.57 5.84 -18.39
CA LEU A 219 7.64 5.65 -17.40
C LEU A 219 8.90 5.14 -18.10
N GLY A 220 10.07 5.52 -17.60
CA GLY A 220 11.35 5.02 -18.11
C GLY A 220 11.48 3.49 -17.96
N ASP A 221 12.34 2.88 -18.79
CA ASP A 221 12.58 1.44 -18.79
C ASP A 221 13.25 0.94 -17.50
N ASP A 222 13.89 1.85 -16.77
CA ASP A 222 14.47 1.58 -15.44
C ASP A 222 13.41 1.53 -14.32
N ARG A 223 12.15 1.85 -14.60
CA ARG A 223 11.09 1.87 -13.59
C ARG A 223 10.55 0.47 -13.34
N ARG A 224 10.43 0.12 -12.06
CA ARG A 224 9.89 -1.16 -11.59
C ARG A 224 8.60 -0.91 -10.83
N VAL A 225 7.50 -1.47 -11.32
CA VAL A 225 6.17 -1.33 -10.73
C VAL A 225 6.05 -2.26 -9.53
N VAL A 226 5.74 -1.70 -8.36
CA VAL A 226 5.58 -2.45 -7.10
C VAL A 226 4.13 -2.91 -6.94
N CYS A 227 3.19 -1.99 -7.00
CA CYS A 227 1.75 -2.28 -6.91
C CYS A 227 0.92 -1.07 -7.35
N GLY A 228 -0.40 -1.26 -7.41
CA GLY A 228 -1.33 -0.14 -7.44
C GLY A 228 -2.10 0.00 -6.13
N ILE A 229 -2.75 1.15 -5.93
CA ILE A 229 -3.70 1.40 -4.85
C ILE A 229 -4.93 2.06 -5.46
N SER A 230 -6.07 1.36 -5.46
CA SER A 230 -7.34 2.00 -5.77
C SER A 230 -7.89 2.67 -4.51
N PHE A 231 -8.40 3.90 -4.63
CA PHE A 231 -8.86 4.66 -3.47
C PHE A 231 -9.98 5.65 -3.79
N GLY A 232 -10.73 5.98 -2.74
CA GLY A 232 -11.90 6.86 -2.80
C GLY A 232 -12.78 6.68 -1.57
N TYR A 233 -14.04 7.09 -1.63
CA TYR A 233 -15.00 6.85 -0.56
C TYR A 233 -15.55 5.43 -0.66
N ALA A 234 -15.48 4.67 0.44
CA ALA A 234 -16.02 3.31 0.48
C ALA A 234 -17.56 3.31 0.35
N ASP A 235 -18.11 2.39 -0.46
CA ASP A 235 -19.52 2.07 -0.43
C ASP A 235 -19.79 1.08 0.72
N HIS A 236 -20.15 1.62 1.87
CA HIS A 236 -20.44 0.83 3.07
C HIS A 236 -21.73 0.00 2.95
N ALA A 237 -22.64 0.33 2.03
CA ALA A 237 -23.85 -0.44 1.79
C ALA A 237 -23.58 -1.70 0.95
N HIS A 238 -22.50 -1.73 0.21
CA HIS A 238 -22.16 -2.88 -0.63
C HIS A 238 -21.63 -4.05 0.22
N LYS A 239 -22.26 -5.23 0.09
CA LYS A 239 -21.93 -6.41 0.89
C LYS A 239 -20.45 -6.82 0.88
N VAL A 240 -19.73 -6.58 -0.23
CA VAL A 240 -18.30 -6.92 -0.33
C VAL A 240 -17.42 -6.17 0.68
N ASN A 241 -17.90 -5.09 1.23
CA ASN A 241 -17.18 -4.28 2.22
C ASN A 241 -17.55 -4.64 3.68
N SER A 242 -18.40 -5.67 3.92
CA SER A 242 -18.91 -6.01 5.25
C SER A 242 -18.00 -6.91 6.08
N TYR A 243 -17.00 -7.60 5.48
CA TYR A 243 -16.14 -8.54 6.19
C TYR A 243 -14.77 -7.96 6.54
N ARG A 244 -14.12 -8.56 7.51
CA ARG A 244 -12.76 -8.25 7.93
C ARG A 244 -11.93 -9.52 7.98
N THR A 245 -10.65 -9.40 7.60
CA THR A 245 -9.68 -10.52 7.71
C THR A 245 -9.07 -10.58 9.09
N SER A 246 -8.84 -11.79 9.60
CA SER A 246 -8.15 -12.06 10.86
C SER A 246 -6.67 -11.62 10.81
N ARG A 247 -6.05 -11.63 11.97
CA ARG A 247 -4.59 -11.56 12.15
C ARG A 247 -4.15 -12.71 13.04
N ALA A 248 -2.91 -13.16 12.84
CA ALA A 248 -2.28 -14.14 13.72
C ALA A 248 -2.14 -13.58 15.15
N ALA A 249 -2.17 -14.44 16.13
CA ALA A 249 -1.81 -14.05 17.48
C ALA A 249 -0.32 -13.63 17.55
N LEU A 250 0.00 -12.74 18.48
CA LEU A 250 1.38 -12.25 18.62
C LEU A 250 2.38 -13.39 18.86
N ALA A 251 1.99 -14.39 19.65
CA ALA A 251 2.82 -15.56 19.96
C ALA A 251 3.15 -16.44 18.72
N ASP A 252 2.34 -16.34 17.65
CA ASP A 252 2.59 -17.10 16.42
C ASP A 252 3.63 -16.45 15.49
N VAL A 253 4.02 -15.21 15.77
CA VAL A 253 4.86 -14.40 14.87
C VAL A 253 6.03 -13.73 15.57
N VAL A 254 6.07 -13.74 16.90
CA VAL A 254 7.12 -13.12 17.70
C VAL A 254 7.74 -14.16 18.64
N THR A 255 9.05 -14.23 18.66
CA THR A 255 9.81 -14.98 19.66
C THR A 255 10.61 -13.99 20.51
N PHE A 256 10.39 -14.01 21.83
CA PHE A 256 11.22 -13.27 22.78
C PHE A 256 12.39 -14.17 23.19
N ILE A 257 13.60 -13.64 23.15
CA ILE A 257 14.81 -14.31 23.65
C ILE A 257 15.31 -13.46 24.80
N ASP A 258 14.92 -13.87 25.99
CA ASP A 258 15.35 -13.25 27.23
C ASP A 258 16.56 -14.07 27.75
N VAL A 259 17.70 -13.42 27.89
CA VAL A 259 18.97 -14.04 28.32
C VAL A 259 19.07 -14.02 29.85
#